data_6fda54457939d4c9f4406e668d72b8d0
#
_entry.id   6fda54457939d4c9f4406e668d72b8d0
#
_cell.length_a   1.000
_cell.length_b   1.000
_cell.length_c   1.000
_cell.angle_alpha   90.00
_cell.angle_beta   90.00
_cell.angle_gamma   90.00
#
_symmetry.space_group_name_H-M   'P 1'
#
loop_
_entity.id
_entity.type
_entity.pdbx_description
1 polymer ?
#
loop_
_entity_poly.entity_id
_entity_poly.type
_entity_poly.pdbx_seq_one_letter_code
_entity_poly.pdbx_strand_id
1 'polypeptide(L)'
;MRLWMLEENSNTECLPINKRGSGSKRLILLNFFRAEVERRKDEANAPGIIYAIEEPETSQHSENQKKLINALIALSTESNVQVIVTTHSAVLVNALDFKNIRLICADGSQKRVEAVRSGQLPFPSLNEVNYLAFSEISEGYHDELYGYLEEQGWLNEDKQGKTTVPYKKISANGTTREQQICMTEYIRHQIHHPENTYNARFNDSQLRRSIEDMRAFVTSKAQTPETT
;
A
#
# COMPACT_ATOMS: atom_id res chain seq x y z
N MET A 1 -26.60 -24.11 -18.30
CA MET A 1 -25.19 -24.15 -18.68
C MET A 1 -24.37 -24.63 -17.47
N ARG A 2 -23.74 -25.81 -17.53
CA ARG A 2 -22.92 -26.34 -16.41
C ARG A 2 -21.48 -25.96 -16.71
N LEU A 3 -20.93 -25.06 -15.91
CA LEU A 3 -19.51 -24.71 -15.99
C LEU A 3 -18.68 -25.82 -15.31
N TRP A 4 -17.89 -26.52 -16.09
CA TRP A 4 -16.91 -27.49 -15.60
C TRP A 4 -15.54 -26.82 -15.64
N MET A 5 -14.89 -26.62 -14.49
CA MET A 5 -13.47 -26.32 -14.43
C MET A 5 -12.72 -27.62 -14.23
N LEU A 6 -11.88 -27.99 -15.17
CA LEU A 6 -10.90 -29.06 -15.04
C LEU A 6 -9.71 -28.51 -14.24
N GLU A 7 -9.54 -28.94 -13.01
CA GLU A 7 -8.24 -28.90 -12.34
C GLU A 7 -7.52 -30.20 -12.68
N GLU A 8 -6.39 -30.08 -13.35
CA GLU A 8 -5.47 -31.20 -13.52
C GLU A 8 -4.86 -31.57 -12.14
N ASN A 9 -5.06 -32.82 -11.76
CA ASN A 9 -4.57 -33.52 -10.57
C ASN A 9 -5.32 -33.30 -9.26
N SER A 10 -6.38 -34.08 -9.11
CA SER A 10 -6.65 -34.96 -7.97
C SER A 10 -8.10 -35.47 -8.04
N ASN A 11 -8.38 -36.65 -7.50
CA ASN A 11 -9.69 -37.27 -7.30
C ASN A 11 -10.60 -36.39 -6.40
N THR A 12 -10.85 -35.16 -6.78
CA THR A 12 -11.77 -34.26 -6.08
C THR A 12 -13.09 -34.22 -6.82
N GLU A 13 -14.14 -34.74 -6.18
CA GLU A 13 -15.53 -34.59 -6.62
C GLU A 13 -15.80 -33.12 -6.99
N CYS A 14 -16.44 -32.89 -8.15
CA CYS A 14 -16.85 -31.56 -8.60
C CYS A 14 -17.82 -30.94 -7.59
N LEU A 15 -17.29 -30.16 -6.63
CA LEU A 15 -18.11 -29.45 -5.66
C LEU A 15 -18.93 -28.34 -6.36
N PRO A 16 -20.25 -28.29 -6.15
CA PRO A 16 -21.09 -27.20 -6.64
C PRO A 16 -20.60 -25.83 -6.14
N ILE A 17 -20.79 -24.77 -6.96
CA ILE A 17 -20.32 -23.41 -6.64
C ILE A 17 -20.80 -22.92 -5.27
N ASN A 18 -22.04 -23.24 -4.88
CA ASN A 18 -22.60 -22.84 -3.58
C ASN A 18 -21.90 -23.48 -2.36
N LYS A 19 -21.21 -24.61 -2.55
CA LYS A 19 -20.44 -25.30 -1.50
C LYS A 19 -18.95 -24.92 -1.49
N ARG A 20 -18.49 -24.08 -2.42
CA ARG A 20 -17.10 -23.59 -2.48
C ARG A 20 -16.88 -22.42 -1.53
N GLY A 21 -15.66 -22.22 -1.08
CA GLY A 21 -15.28 -21.07 -0.26
C GLY A 21 -15.47 -19.73 -1.02
N SER A 22 -15.58 -18.63 -0.27
CA SER A 22 -15.81 -17.29 -0.82
C SER A 22 -14.76 -16.88 -1.88
N GLY A 23 -13.48 -17.18 -1.64
CA GLY A 23 -12.40 -16.90 -2.59
C GLY A 23 -12.58 -17.62 -3.94
N SER A 24 -12.91 -18.90 -3.92
CA SER A 24 -13.16 -19.68 -5.13
C SER A 24 -14.39 -19.16 -5.90
N LYS A 25 -15.45 -18.77 -5.19
CA LYS A 25 -16.66 -18.17 -5.83
C LYS A 25 -16.32 -16.88 -6.57
N ARG A 26 -15.47 -16.02 -6.00
CA ARG A 26 -15.07 -14.75 -6.64
C ARG A 26 -14.18 -14.97 -7.87
N LEU A 27 -13.24 -15.90 -7.83
CA LEU A 27 -12.44 -16.27 -9.01
C LEU A 27 -13.29 -16.85 -10.13
N ILE A 28 -14.31 -17.67 -9.79
CA ILE A 28 -15.28 -18.17 -10.78
C ILE A 28 -16.08 -17.03 -11.39
N LEU A 29 -16.52 -16.06 -10.60
CA LEU A 29 -17.23 -14.88 -11.08
C LEU A 29 -16.37 -14.05 -12.05
N LEU A 30 -15.08 -13.86 -11.76
CA LEU A 30 -14.15 -13.17 -12.67
C LEU A 30 -13.97 -13.89 -14.00
N ASN A 31 -13.86 -15.23 -13.98
CA ASN A 31 -13.80 -16.00 -15.21
C ASN A 31 -15.12 -15.90 -16.02
N PHE A 32 -16.25 -15.79 -15.33
CA PHE A 32 -17.53 -15.52 -16.00
C PHE A 32 -17.55 -14.14 -16.66
N PHE A 33 -17.03 -13.10 -15.99
CA PHE A 33 -16.90 -11.78 -16.59
C PHE A 33 -16.02 -11.78 -17.83
N ARG A 34 -14.87 -12.48 -17.79
CA ARG A 34 -14.01 -12.64 -18.98
C ARG A 34 -14.72 -13.34 -20.13
N ALA A 35 -15.41 -14.44 -19.86
CA ALA A 35 -16.18 -15.16 -20.86
C ALA A 35 -17.29 -14.29 -21.50
N GLU A 36 -17.93 -13.43 -20.70
CA GLU A 36 -18.94 -12.50 -21.20
C GLU A 36 -18.32 -11.41 -22.10
N VAL A 37 -17.14 -10.89 -21.75
CA VAL A 37 -16.40 -9.95 -22.59
C VAL A 37 -16.01 -10.61 -23.92
N GLU A 38 -15.46 -11.83 -23.88
CA GLU A 38 -15.08 -12.56 -25.08
C GLU A 38 -16.30 -12.82 -25.99
N ARG A 39 -17.44 -13.19 -25.41
CA ARG A 39 -18.67 -13.41 -26.19
C ARG A 39 -19.11 -12.16 -26.93
N ARG A 40 -18.87 -10.97 -26.40
CA ARG A 40 -19.28 -9.70 -26.99
C ARG A 40 -18.29 -9.13 -28.01
N LYS A 41 -17.07 -9.66 -28.09
CA LYS A 41 -16.07 -9.17 -29.06
C LYS A 41 -16.53 -9.24 -30.50
N ASP A 42 -17.37 -10.22 -30.82
CA ASP A 42 -17.90 -10.45 -32.19
C ASP A 42 -19.17 -9.64 -32.47
N GLU A 43 -19.72 -8.93 -31.48
CA GLU A 43 -20.90 -8.10 -31.65
C GLU A 43 -20.50 -6.70 -32.17
N ALA A 44 -20.72 -6.41 -33.43
CA ALA A 44 -20.52 -5.08 -33.98
C ALA A 44 -21.40 -4.06 -33.22
N ASN A 45 -20.79 -3.01 -32.63
CA ASN A 45 -21.46 -2.00 -31.80
C ASN A 45 -21.92 -2.46 -30.40
N ALA A 46 -21.31 -3.49 -29.80
CA ALA A 46 -21.59 -3.84 -28.43
C ALA A 46 -21.29 -2.63 -27.48
N PRO A 47 -22.24 -2.28 -26.59
CA PRO A 47 -21.99 -1.22 -25.61
C PRO A 47 -20.85 -1.61 -24.67
N GLY A 48 -20.10 -0.61 -24.17
CA GLY A 48 -19.07 -0.82 -23.17
C GLY A 48 -19.62 -1.45 -21.89
N ILE A 49 -18.77 -2.18 -21.17
CA ILE A 49 -19.12 -2.85 -19.92
C ILE A 49 -18.39 -2.16 -18.78
N ILE A 50 -19.11 -1.83 -17.70
CA ILE A 50 -18.55 -1.35 -16.46
C ILE A 50 -18.79 -2.40 -15.37
N TYR A 51 -17.70 -2.92 -14.80
CA TYR A 51 -17.75 -3.78 -13.63
C TYR A 51 -17.47 -2.94 -12.38
N ALA A 52 -18.48 -2.77 -11.53
CA ALA A 52 -18.33 -2.13 -10.23
C ALA A 52 -18.32 -3.23 -9.14
N ILE A 53 -17.21 -3.35 -8.41
CA ILE A 53 -16.97 -4.45 -7.47
C ILE A 53 -16.58 -3.85 -6.12
N GLU A 54 -17.34 -4.16 -5.09
CA GLU A 54 -17.09 -3.68 -3.73
C GLU A 54 -16.29 -4.73 -2.95
N GLU A 55 -15.18 -4.28 -2.35
CA GLU A 55 -14.29 -5.07 -1.47
C GLU A 55 -14.09 -6.53 -1.92
N PRO A 56 -13.59 -6.74 -3.14
CA PRO A 56 -13.50 -8.10 -3.68
C PRO A 56 -12.54 -9.01 -2.91
N GLU A 57 -11.66 -8.44 -2.11
CA GLU A 57 -10.69 -9.14 -1.27
C GLU A 57 -11.25 -9.69 0.04
N THR A 58 -12.44 -9.26 0.46
CA THR A 58 -13.01 -9.65 1.76
C THR A 58 -13.01 -11.16 1.97
N SER A 59 -12.52 -11.62 3.12
CA SER A 59 -12.39 -13.04 3.49
C SER A 59 -11.44 -13.85 2.59
N GLN A 60 -10.42 -13.22 2.00
CA GLN A 60 -9.42 -13.90 1.20
C GLN A 60 -8.02 -13.80 1.82
N HIS A 61 -7.24 -14.87 1.68
CA HIS A 61 -5.81 -14.85 1.98
C HIS A 61 -5.06 -13.94 0.98
N SER A 62 -3.96 -13.34 1.42
CA SER A 62 -3.15 -12.39 0.63
C SER A 62 -2.74 -12.91 -0.76
N GLU A 63 -2.42 -14.21 -0.89
CA GLU A 63 -2.11 -14.81 -2.18
C GLU A 63 -3.29 -14.81 -3.15
N ASN A 64 -4.50 -15.09 -2.63
CA ASN A 64 -5.71 -15.03 -3.44
C ASN A 64 -6.08 -13.59 -3.81
N GLN A 65 -5.79 -12.64 -2.93
CA GLN A 65 -5.95 -11.22 -3.23
C GLN A 65 -5.06 -10.80 -4.40
N LYS A 66 -3.79 -11.26 -4.44
CA LYS A 66 -2.87 -11.02 -5.58
C LYS A 66 -3.39 -11.61 -6.89
N LYS A 67 -3.91 -12.85 -6.84
CA LYS A 67 -4.52 -13.49 -8.03
C LYS A 67 -5.75 -12.72 -8.51
N LEU A 68 -6.57 -12.26 -7.58
CA LEU A 68 -7.77 -11.50 -7.83
C LEU A 68 -7.46 -10.17 -8.52
N ILE A 69 -6.55 -9.37 -7.96
CA ILE A 69 -6.22 -8.07 -8.54
C ILE A 69 -5.58 -8.20 -9.93
N ASN A 70 -4.71 -9.19 -10.13
CA ASN A 70 -4.13 -9.47 -11.45
C ASN A 70 -5.20 -9.83 -12.48
N ALA A 71 -6.22 -10.60 -12.08
CA ALA A 71 -7.34 -10.94 -12.97
C ALA A 71 -8.20 -9.72 -13.28
N LEU A 72 -8.42 -8.80 -12.33
CA LEU A 72 -9.15 -7.55 -12.54
C LEU A 72 -8.37 -6.58 -13.43
N ILE A 73 -7.05 -6.48 -13.25
CA ILE A 73 -6.19 -5.69 -14.14
C ILE A 73 -6.27 -6.24 -15.57
N ALA A 74 -6.11 -7.56 -15.74
CA ALA A 74 -6.23 -8.19 -17.06
C ALA A 74 -7.60 -7.92 -17.70
N LEU A 75 -8.68 -8.00 -16.91
CA LEU A 75 -10.04 -7.68 -17.40
C LEU A 75 -10.16 -6.21 -17.82
N SER A 76 -9.52 -5.29 -17.12
CA SER A 76 -9.56 -3.85 -17.45
C SER A 76 -8.78 -3.47 -18.71
N THR A 77 -7.92 -4.36 -19.23
CA THR A 77 -7.18 -4.14 -20.49
C THR A 77 -7.99 -4.55 -21.73
N GLU A 78 -9.11 -5.26 -21.54
CA GLU A 78 -9.99 -5.61 -22.65
C GLU A 78 -10.68 -4.37 -23.23
N SER A 79 -10.89 -4.36 -24.55
CA SER A 79 -11.54 -3.25 -25.24
C SER A 79 -12.97 -3.04 -24.74
N ASN A 80 -13.37 -1.79 -24.56
CA ASN A 80 -14.69 -1.38 -24.07
C ASN A 80 -15.04 -1.90 -22.65
N VAL A 81 -14.03 -2.22 -21.82
CA VAL A 81 -14.24 -2.64 -20.42
C VAL A 81 -13.66 -1.62 -19.48
N GLN A 82 -14.43 -1.25 -18.47
CA GLN A 82 -13.98 -0.49 -17.33
C GLN A 82 -14.21 -1.29 -16.05
N VAL A 83 -13.20 -1.34 -15.16
CA VAL A 83 -13.31 -1.98 -13.86
C VAL A 83 -13.16 -0.91 -12.79
N ILE A 84 -14.14 -0.82 -11.89
CA ILE A 84 -14.13 0.06 -10.73
C ILE A 84 -14.17 -0.83 -9.48
N VAL A 85 -13.21 -0.66 -8.57
CA VAL A 85 -13.09 -1.47 -7.36
C VAL A 85 -13.00 -0.55 -6.17
N THR A 86 -13.77 -0.84 -5.11
CA THR A 86 -13.51 -0.29 -3.78
C THR A 86 -12.71 -1.31 -2.96
N THR A 87 -11.75 -0.85 -2.18
CA THR A 87 -10.89 -1.74 -1.39
C THR A 87 -10.35 -1.05 -0.16
N HIS A 88 -10.13 -1.83 0.90
CA HIS A 88 -9.35 -1.47 2.08
C HIS A 88 -8.06 -2.29 2.18
N SER A 89 -7.66 -3.00 1.11
CA SER A 89 -6.48 -3.85 1.11
C SER A 89 -5.26 -3.15 0.54
N ALA A 90 -4.23 -2.99 1.37
CA ALA A 90 -2.91 -2.55 0.92
C ALA A 90 -2.33 -3.48 -0.18
N VAL A 91 -2.65 -4.78 -0.14
CA VAL A 91 -2.20 -5.75 -1.15
C VAL A 91 -2.76 -5.42 -2.54
N LEU A 92 -4.04 -5.01 -2.62
CA LEU A 92 -4.65 -4.58 -3.87
C LEU A 92 -4.07 -3.26 -4.35
N VAL A 93 -3.95 -2.29 -3.46
CA VAL A 93 -3.40 -0.96 -3.76
C VAL A 93 -1.96 -1.08 -4.29
N ASN A 94 -1.14 -1.91 -3.66
CA ASN A 94 0.26 -2.14 -4.04
C ASN A 94 0.44 -2.76 -5.44
N ALA A 95 -0.60 -3.32 -6.03
CA ALA A 95 -0.56 -3.88 -7.37
C ALA A 95 -1.01 -2.91 -8.47
N LEU A 96 -1.43 -1.69 -8.11
CA LEU A 96 -2.02 -0.72 -9.04
C LEU A 96 -1.05 0.42 -9.36
N ASP A 97 -1.16 0.97 -10.56
CA ASP A 97 -0.57 2.26 -10.90
C ASP A 97 -1.27 3.39 -10.15
N PHE A 98 -0.52 4.36 -9.62
CA PHE A 98 -1.06 5.53 -8.91
C PHE A 98 -2.13 6.30 -9.69
N LYS A 99 -1.98 6.40 -11.02
CA LYS A 99 -2.97 7.04 -11.89
C LYS A 99 -4.36 6.41 -11.82
N ASN A 100 -4.42 5.14 -11.42
CA ASN A 100 -5.65 4.36 -11.31
C ASN A 100 -6.25 4.39 -9.90
N ILE A 101 -5.54 4.96 -8.92
CA ILE A 101 -5.99 5.04 -7.54
C ILE A 101 -6.76 6.34 -7.30
N ARG A 102 -7.85 6.26 -6.56
CA ARG A 102 -8.63 7.39 -6.06
C ARG A 102 -8.85 7.22 -4.58
N LEU A 103 -8.61 8.28 -3.82
CA LEU A 103 -8.90 8.32 -2.39
C LEU A 103 -10.30 8.88 -2.17
N ILE A 104 -11.05 8.24 -1.29
CA ILE A 104 -12.34 8.76 -0.83
C ILE A 104 -12.12 9.35 0.56
N CYS A 105 -12.09 10.67 0.63
CA CYS A 105 -11.90 11.42 1.87
C CYS A 105 -13.24 11.87 2.42
N ALA A 106 -13.42 11.79 3.74
CA ALA A 106 -14.56 12.38 4.43
C ALA A 106 -14.23 13.85 4.78
N ASP A 107 -15.09 14.78 4.35
CA ASP A 107 -15.01 16.20 4.70
C ASP A 107 -16.34 16.57 5.37
N GLY A 108 -16.40 16.40 6.69
CA GLY A 108 -17.64 16.53 7.46
C GLY A 108 -18.70 15.53 7.00
N SER A 109 -19.82 16.02 6.49
CA SER A 109 -20.92 15.21 5.96
C SER A 109 -20.76 14.84 4.47
N GLN A 110 -19.76 15.40 3.79
CA GLN A 110 -19.53 15.17 2.37
C GLN A 110 -18.38 14.20 2.15
N LYS A 111 -18.46 13.43 1.08
CA LYS A 111 -17.36 12.59 0.60
C LYS A 111 -16.74 13.23 -0.64
N ARG A 112 -15.43 13.30 -0.66
CA ARG A 112 -14.66 13.83 -1.79
C ARG A 112 -13.83 12.73 -2.40
N VAL A 113 -13.79 12.65 -3.73
CA VAL A 113 -12.95 11.71 -4.47
C VAL A 113 -11.74 12.47 -5.01
N GLU A 114 -10.55 12.06 -4.61
CA GLU A 114 -9.30 12.71 -4.98
C GLU A 114 -8.36 11.75 -5.72
N ALA A 115 -7.67 12.27 -6.74
CA ALA A 115 -6.59 11.52 -7.35
C ALA A 115 -5.41 11.45 -6.37
N VAL A 116 -4.77 10.28 -6.28
CA VAL A 116 -3.51 10.15 -5.53
C VAL A 116 -2.46 11.00 -6.22
N ARG A 117 -1.88 11.92 -5.47
CA ARG A 117 -0.73 12.71 -5.87
C ARG A 117 0.45 12.32 -5.01
N SER A 118 1.68 12.48 -5.51
CA SER A 118 2.84 12.45 -4.64
C SER A 118 2.61 13.47 -3.52
N GLY A 119 2.65 13.01 -2.28
CA GLY A 119 2.39 13.84 -1.12
C GLY A 119 3.65 14.59 -0.71
N GLN A 120 4.50 13.95 0.10
CA GLN A 120 5.74 14.53 0.58
C GLN A 120 6.97 14.00 -0.15
N LEU A 121 6.90 12.80 -0.68
CA LEU A 121 7.99 12.23 -1.45
C LEU A 121 7.90 12.71 -2.91
N PRO A 122 9.03 12.94 -3.61
CA PRO A 122 9.04 13.36 -5.00
C PRO A 122 8.44 12.31 -5.94
N PHE A 123 8.47 11.06 -5.50
CA PHE A 123 7.84 9.93 -6.17
C PHE A 123 6.81 9.31 -5.24
N PRO A 124 5.58 9.05 -5.71
CA PRO A 124 4.58 8.38 -4.90
C PRO A 124 5.09 6.98 -4.56
N SER A 125 5.35 6.74 -3.26
CA SER A 125 5.66 5.42 -2.77
C SER A 125 4.38 4.68 -2.36
N LEU A 126 4.44 3.35 -2.42
CA LEU A 126 3.32 2.52 -1.95
C LEU A 126 3.10 2.66 -0.44
N ASN A 127 4.18 2.87 0.32
CA ASN A 127 4.09 3.12 1.76
C ASN A 127 3.40 4.46 2.05
N GLU A 128 3.69 5.50 1.26
CA GLU A 128 3.01 6.80 1.39
C GLU A 128 1.52 6.68 1.06
N VAL A 129 1.16 5.95 0.00
CA VAL A 129 -0.24 5.71 -0.37
C VAL A 129 -0.98 4.95 0.73
N ASN A 130 -0.38 3.90 1.29
CA ASN A 130 -0.99 3.16 2.39
C ASN A 130 -1.17 4.03 3.63
N TYR A 131 -0.21 4.90 3.92
CA TYR A 131 -0.36 5.86 5.01
C TYR A 131 -1.50 6.85 4.75
N LEU A 132 -1.61 7.40 3.54
CA LEU A 132 -2.64 8.36 3.18
C LEU A 132 -4.04 7.73 3.11
N ALA A 133 -4.14 6.52 2.56
CA ALA A 133 -5.40 5.83 2.35
C ALA A 133 -5.95 5.16 3.62
N PHE A 134 -5.07 4.54 4.40
CA PHE A 134 -5.46 3.65 5.51
C PHE A 134 -4.90 4.08 6.86
N SER A 135 -4.16 5.19 6.92
CA SER A 135 -3.40 5.63 8.10
C SER A 135 -2.45 4.52 8.61
N GLU A 136 -1.99 3.66 7.70
CA GLU A 136 -1.10 2.56 8.00
C GLU A 136 0.33 3.09 8.17
N ILE A 137 0.88 2.90 9.36
CA ILE A 137 2.28 3.21 9.64
C ILE A 137 3.14 2.00 9.27
N SER A 138 4.30 2.25 8.66
CA SER A 138 5.27 1.19 8.36
C SER A 138 6.70 1.66 8.59
N GLU A 139 7.57 0.71 8.95
CA GLU A 139 9.00 0.94 9.02
C GLU A 139 9.57 1.38 7.68
N GLY A 140 9.05 0.80 6.58
CA GLY A 140 9.42 1.17 5.22
C GLY A 140 9.12 2.64 4.90
N TYR A 141 7.96 3.14 5.32
CA TYR A 141 7.61 4.56 5.11
C TYR A 141 8.49 5.50 5.91
N HIS A 142 8.79 5.14 7.17
CA HIS A 142 9.75 5.88 7.98
C HIS A 142 11.12 5.96 7.31
N ASP A 143 11.57 4.84 6.75
CA ASP A 143 12.85 4.71 6.08
C ASP A 143 12.93 5.55 4.81
N GLU A 144 11.88 5.56 4.01
CA GLU A 144 11.76 6.38 2.80
C GLU A 144 11.80 7.88 3.13
N LEU A 145 11.06 8.32 4.15
CA LEU A 145 11.07 9.73 4.58
C LEU A 145 12.45 10.14 5.11
N TYR A 146 13.08 9.29 5.92
CA TYR A 146 14.41 9.55 6.43
C TYR A 146 15.44 9.65 5.31
N GLY A 147 15.44 8.72 4.36
CA GLY A 147 16.31 8.73 3.20
C GLY A 147 16.11 9.97 2.33
N TYR A 148 14.87 10.40 2.14
CA TYR A 148 14.57 11.63 1.42
C TYR A 148 15.13 12.88 2.13
N LEU A 149 14.97 12.98 3.45
CA LEU A 149 15.55 14.08 4.23
C LEU A 149 17.09 14.08 4.16
N GLU A 150 17.72 12.91 4.14
CA GLU A 150 19.16 12.75 3.99
C GLU A 150 19.64 13.19 2.61
N GLU A 151 18.96 12.76 1.55
CA GLU A 151 19.27 13.13 0.16
C GLU A 151 19.14 14.63 -0.09
N GLN A 152 18.14 15.28 0.51
CA GLN A 152 17.96 16.72 0.43
C GLN A 152 18.93 17.53 1.31
N GLY A 153 19.73 16.87 2.16
CA GLY A 153 20.61 17.53 3.12
C GLY A 153 19.85 18.18 4.30
N TRP A 154 18.59 17.88 4.49
CA TRP A 154 17.71 18.48 5.51
C TRP A 154 17.70 17.74 6.83
N LEU A 155 18.33 16.57 6.90
CA LEU A 155 18.25 15.68 8.05
C LEU A 155 18.77 16.34 9.37
N ASN A 156 19.85 17.12 9.29
CA ASN A 156 20.38 17.81 10.48
C ASN A 156 19.42 18.90 10.98
N GLU A 157 18.74 19.57 10.08
CA GLU A 157 17.78 20.61 10.41
C GLU A 157 16.49 19.98 10.99
N ASP A 158 16.01 18.89 10.41
CA ASP A 158 14.89 18.12 10.98
C ASP A 158 15.15 17.63 12.40
N LYS A 159 16.39 17.23 12.70
CA LYS A 159 16.79 16.79 14.04
C LYS A 159 16.91 17.92 15.06
N GLN A 160 17.07 19.16 14.61
CA GLN A 160 17.35 20.30 15.46
C GLN A 160 16.17 20.60 16.39
N GLY A 161 16.46 20.73 17.70
CA GLY A 161 15.44 21.03 18.71
C GLY A 161 14.56 19.84 19.14
N LYS A 162 14.73 18.67 18.52
CA LYS A 162 14.01 17.45 18.94
C LYS A 162 14.58 16.89 20.25
N THR A 163 13.71 16.36 21.09
CA THR A 163 14.11 15.66 22.32
C THR A 163 14.95 14.43 21.99
N THR A 164 16.05 14.26 22.69
CA THR A 164 16.94 13.11 22.53
C THR A 164 16.69 12.02 23.57
N VAL A 165 17.03 10.79 23.20
CA VAL A 165 16.95 9.59 24.05
C VAL A 165 18.30 8.86 24.02
N PRO A 166 18.66 8.13 25.10
CA PRO A 166 19.88 7.36 25.12
C PRO A 166 19.81 6.19 24.12
N TYR A 167 20.87 6.01 23.36
CA TYR A 167 21.05 4.91 22.42
C TYR A 167 22.44 4.28 22.60
N LYS A 168 22.48 2.96 22.77
CA LYS A 168 23.71 2.19 22.86
C LYS A 168 24.09 1.67 21.46
N LYS A 169 25.11 2.28 20.88
CA LYS A 169 25.68 1.85 19.60
C LYS A 169 26.69 0.73 19.85
N ILE A 170 26.63 -0.31 19.02
CA ILE A 170 27.62 -1.40 19.02
C ILE A 170 28.64 -1.11 17.93
N SER A 171 29.92 -1.13 18.28
CA SER A 171 31.01 -1.03 17.33
C SER A 171 31.37 -2.43 16.80
N ALA A 172 32.03 -2.51 15.63
CA ALA A 172 32.45 -3.77 15.01
C ALA A 172 33.30 -4.68 15.90
N ASN A 173 33.99 -4.11 16.89
CA ASN A 173 34.78 -4.84 17.90
C ASN A 173 33.94 -5.30 19.12
N GLY A 174 32.62 -5.15 19.09
CA GLY A 174 31.71 -5.53 20.17
C GLY A 174 31.64 -4.54 21.34
N THR A 175 32.38 -3.41 21.29
CA THR A 175 32.27 -2.38 22.34
C THR A 175 30.99 -1.58 22.17
N THR A 176 30.35 -1.22 23.28
CA THR A 176 29.16 -0.37 23.30
C THR A 176 29.50 1.06 23.65
N ARG A 177 28.94 2.02 22.98
CA ARG A 177 29.03 3.44 23.31
C ARG A 177 27.63 4.03 23.41
N GLU A 178 27.35 4.73 24.50
CA GLU A 178 26.10 5.46 24.66
C GLU A 178 26.19 6.85 24.03
N GLN A 179 25.15 7.23 23.33
CA GLN A 179 24.99 8.53 22.68
C GLN A 179 23.54 9.02 22.83
N GLN A 180 23.34 10.33 22.77
CA GLN A 180 22.00 10.93 22.77
C GLN A 180 21.59 11.22 21.35
N ILE A 181 20.48 10.61 20.91
CA ILE A 181 19.94 10.79 19.54
C ILE A 181 18.44 11.09 19.59
N CYS A 182 17.92 11.77 18.58
CA CYS A 182 16.49 12.00 18.49
C CYS A 182 15.73 10.70 18.15
N MET A 183 14.43 10.69 18.43
CA MET A 183 13.59 9.49 18.20
C MET A 183 13.58 9.05 16.73
N THR A 184 13.62 9.98 15.79
CA THR A 184 13.69 9.69 14.34
C THR A 184 14.95 8.86 14.00
N GLU A 185 16.10 9.26 14.53
CA GLU A 185 17.37 8.55 14.35
C GLU A 185 17.40 7.21 15.11
N TYR A 186 16.81 7.19 16.31
CA TYR A 186 16.66 5.97 17.11
C TYR A 186 15.89 4.88 16.36
N ILE A 187 14.75 5.24 15.78
CA ILE A 187 13.92 4.32 14.99
C ILE A 187 14.68 3.84 13.75
N ARG A 188 15.33 4.76 13.01
CA ARG A 188 16.15 4.43 11.86
C ARG A 188 17.22 3.39 12.18
N HIS A 189 17.94 3.60 13.28
CA HIS A 189 18.96 2.65 13.73
C HIS A 189 18.37 1.28 14.09
N GLN A 190 17.19 1.23 14.69
CA GLN A 190 16.56 -0.04 15.04
C GLN A 190 15.98 -0.80 13.84
N ILE A 191 15.56 -0.08 12.79
CA ILE A 191 15.15 -0.69 11.52
C ILE A 191 16.36 -1.35 10.85
N HIS A 192 17.52 -0.65 10.79
CA HIS A 192 18.69 -1.13 10.08
C HIS A 192 19.60 -2.06 10.90
N HIS A 193 19.47 -2.04 12.22
CA HIS A 193 20.27 -2.84 13.15
C HIS A 193 19.39 -3.62 14.11
N PRO A 194 18.52 -4.53 13.61
CA PRO A 194 17.61 -5.32 14.45
C PRO A 194 18.37 -6.25 15.42
N GLU A 195 19.64 -6.56 15.12
CA GLU A 195 20.53 -7.32 15.99
C GLU A 195 20.96 -6.57 17.26
N ASN A 196 20.79 -5.24 17.30
CA ASN A 196 21.16 -4.44 18.46
C ASN A 196 20.10 -4.49 19.56
N THR A 197 20.14 -5.54 20.37
CA THR A 197 19.19 -5.80 21.47
C THR A 197 19.46 -5.00 22.75
N TYR A 198 20.49 -4.15 22.79
CA TYR A 198 20.78 -3.28 23.95
C TYR A 198 19.80 -2.11 24.09
N ASN A 199 19.00 -1.85 23.08
CA ASN A 199 18.02 -0.78 23.05
C ASN A 199 16.61 -1.38 22.97
N ALA A 200 15.68 -0.81 23.74
CA ALA A 200 14.29 -1.25 23.67
C ALA A 200 13.69 -0.96 22.27
N ARG A 201 12.91 -1.88 21.73
CA ARG A 201 12.24 -1.66 20.44
C ARG A 201 11.26 -0.49 20.57
N PHE A 202 11.24 0.37 19.57
CA PHE A 202 10.21 1.41 19.48
C PHE A 202 8.82 0.81 19.34
N ASN A 203 7.81 1.53 19.79
CA ASN A 203 6.41 1.16 19.65
C ASN A 203 5.72 1.93 18.52
N ASP A 204 4.49 1.52 18.16
CA ASP A 204 3.71 2.13 17.07
C ASP A 204 3.45 3.62 17.28
N SER A 205 3.25 4.07 18.52
CA SER A 205 3.05 5.49 18.80
C SER A 205 4.30 6.33 18.52
N GLN A 206 5.48 5.80 18.82
CA GLN A 206 6.76 6.44 18.52
C GLN A 206 7.03 6.46 17.02
N LEU A 207 6.74 5.35 16.32
CA LEU A 207 6.87 5.27 14.87
C LEU A 207 5.94 6.27 14.18
N ARG A 208 4.67 6.30 14.57
CA ARG A 208 3.66 7.24 14.04
C ARG A 208 4.11 8.67 14.22
N ARG A 209 4.46 9.05 15.44
CA ARG A 209 4.89 10.41 15.72
C ARG A 209 6.12 10.82 14.91
N SER A 210 7.10 9.93 14.76
CA SER A 210 8.29 10.20 13.96
C SER A 210 7.95 10.40 12.48
N ILE A 211 7.05 9.60 11.92
CA ILE A 211 6.55 9.76 10.55
C ILE A 211 5.85 11.12 10.40
N GLU A 212 4.94 11.47 11.32
CA GLU A 212 4.19 12.72 11.30
C GLU A 212 5.11 13.94 11.40
N ASP A 213 6.11 13.90 12.28
CA ASP A 213 7.11 14.96 12.45
C ASP A 213 7.92 15.19 11.16
N MET A 214 8.42 14.11 10.54
CA MET A 214 9.15 14.19 9.26
C MET A 214 8.27 14.72 8.13
N ARG A 215 7.01 14.24 8.04
CA ARG A 215 6.05 14.72 7.04
C ARG A 215 5.78 16.22 7.19
N ALA A 216 5.53 16.68 8.43
CA ALA A 216 5.31 18.09 8.71
C ALA A 216 6.52 18.95 8.30
N PHE A 217 7.74 18.45 8.59
CA PHE A 217 8.96 19.13 8.21
C PHE A 217 9.12 19.24 6.68
N VAL A 218 8.93 18.14 5.95
CA VAL A 218 8.97 18.15 4.46
C VAL A 218 7.93 19.10 3.89
N THR A 219 6.70 19.11 4.43
CA THR A 219 5.66 20.04 4.01
C THR A 219 6.08 21.50 4.21
N SER A 220 6.73 21.83 5.33
CA SER A 220 7.21 23.17 5.62
C SER A 220 8.27 23.65 4.62
N LYS A 221 9.14 22.73 4.20
CA LYS A 221 10.18 23.02 3.17
C LYS A 221 9.57 23.26 1.79
N ALA A 222 8.57 22.48 1.40
CA ALA A 222 7.89 22.64 0.12
C ALA A 222 7.10 23.96 0.00
N GLN A 223 6.72 24.56 1.14
CA GLN A 223 5.99 25.84 1.18
C GLN A 223 6.91 27.06 1.25
N THR A 224 8.20 26.88 1.48
CA THR A 224 9.17 27.98 1.47
C THR A 224 9.63 28.16 0.01
N PRO A 225 9.22 29.24 -0.71
CA PRO A 225 9.72 29.47 -2.07
C PRO A 225 11.24 29.66 -1.99
N GLU A 226 11.98 28.96 -2.85
CA GLU A 226 13.40 29.23 -3.06
C GLU A 226 13.56 30.70 -3.38
N THR A 227 14.08 31.45 -2.44
CA THR A 227 14.51 32.83 -2.67
C THR A 227 15.77 32.74 -3.53
N THR A 228 15.56 32.82 -4.83
CA THR A 228 16.63 33.00 -5.85
C THR A 228 17.31 34.32 -5.68
#